data_de5899246f8e04993fb7e362fe5e3d98
#
_entry.id   de5899246f8e04993fb7e362fe5e3d98
#
_cell.length_a   1.000
_cell.length_b   1.000
_cell.length_c   1.000
_cell.angle_alpha   90.00
_cell.angle_beta   90.00
_cell.angle_gamma   90.00
#
_symmetry.space_group_name_H-M   'P 1'
#
loop_
_entity.id
_entity.type
_entity.pdbx_description
1 polymer ?
#
loop_
_entity_poly.entity_id
_entity_poly.type
_entity_poly.pdbx_seq_one_letter_code
_entity_poly.pdbx_strand_id
1 'polypeptide(L)'
;KILVGKEQEQQVCDCLKETFAIISKECRVTDPDALMELEAAAAEAQVFNEESTNRVILALVHMPNGIQRMSPEIEGLVQTSLNLGVLRTVEDHVDFFWAVRSSSGDEKQYVLDKIISLAKLLGGSVTTRGAYPGWDYLEDSRLRKIMIEAYKEQYGEEPVVEGIHAGLECGMFASKLEGLDAVSIGPQMHHIHTTEERLSISSTLRTWNLIVRTLELLK
;
A
#
# COMPACT_ATOMS: atom_id res chain seq x y z
N LYS A 1 18.09 -9.47 15.84
CA LYS A 1 18.76 -10.11 16.98
C LYS A 1 18.42 -9.36 18.27
N ILE A 2 18.24 -10.07 19.39
CA ILE A 2 17.99 -9.49 20.71
C ILE A 2 19.14 -9.94 21.62
N LEU A 3 19.78 -9.01 22.34
CA LEU A 3 20.74 -9.32 23.38
C LEU A 3 20.00 -9.33 24.72
N VAL A 4 20.13 -10.42 25.47
CA VAL A 4 19.50 -10.61 26.79
C VAL A 4 20.51 -11.13 27.81
N GLY A 5 20.27 -10.86 29.09
CA GLY A 5 21.00 -11.50 30.17
C GLY A 5 20.75 -13.03 30.14
N LYS A 6 21.76 -13.80 30.51
CA LYS A 6 21.69 -15.25 30.50
C LYS A 6 20.55 -15.82 31.37
N GLU A 7 20.28 -15.12 32.48
CA GLU A 7 19.17 -15.43 33.39
C GLU A 7 17.78 -15.12 32.85
N GLN A 8 17.69 -14.27 31.80
CA GLN A 8 16.44 -13.86 31.17
C GLN A 8 16.13 -14.60 29.86
N GLU A 9 17.09 -15.39 29.35
CA GLU A 9 16.97 -16.06 28.04
C GLU A 9 15.70 -16.91 27.94
N GLN A 10 15.45 -17.76 28.94
CA GLN A 10 14.25 -18.61 28.94
C GLN A 10 12.97 -17.79 28.95
N GLN A 11 12.90 -16.76 29.79
CA GLN A 11 11.73 -15.89 29.89
C GLN A 11 11.42 -15.17 28.55
N VAL A 12 12.45 -14.69 27.86
CA VAL A 12 12.31 -14.05 26.54
C VAL A 12 11.87 -15.05 25.49
N CYS A 13 12.44 -16.25 25.47
CA CYS A 13 12.03 -17.32 24.55
C CYS A 13 10.55 -17.70 24.75
N ASP A 14 10.10 -17.82 25.99
CA ASP A 14 8.72 -18.17 26.32
C ASP A 14 7.77 -17.03 25.89
N CYS A 15 8.10 -15.77 26.18
CA CYS A 15 7.34 -14.61 25.73
C CYS A 15 7.22 -14.55 24.19
N LEU A 16 8.29 -14.81 23.46
CA LEU A 16 8.26 -14.84 21.99
C LEU A 16 7.36 -15.95 21.47
N LYS A 17 7.42 -17.16 22.05
CA LYS A 17 6.55 -18.27 21.65
C LYS A 17 5.08 -17.99 21.94
N GLU A 18 4.76 -17.44 23.10
CA GLU A 18 3.39 -17.04 23.46
C GLU A 18 2.86 -15.95 22.51
N THR A 19 3.67 -14.93 22.22
CA THR A 19 3.31 -13.87 21.27
C THR A 19 3.08 -14.44 19.88
N PHE A 20 3.97 -15.33 19.42
CA PHE A 20 3.82 -15.96 18.11
C PHE A 20 2.58 -16.84 18.03
N ALA A 21 2.22 -17.54 19.10
CA ALA A 21 0.98 -18.35 19.14
C ALA A 21 -0.28 -17.48 18.97
N ILE A 22 -0.28 -16.27 19.53
CA ILE A 22 -1.37 -15.28 19.33
C ILE A 22 -1.39 -14.85 17.87
N ILE A 23 -0.27 -14.40 17.31
CA ILE A 23 -0.14 -13.93 15.93
C ILE A 23 -0.56 -15.02 14.94
N SER A 24 -0.04 -16.24 15.11
CA SER A 24 -0.37 -17.40 14.25
C SER A 24 -1.87 -17.72 14.26
N LYS A 25 -2.53 -17.59 15.42
CA LYS A 25 -3.99 -17.76 15.52
C LYS A 25 -4.75 -16.68 14.77
N GLU A 26 -4.31 -15.44 14.83
CA GLU A 26 -4.93 -14.30 14.13
C GLU A 26 -4.73 -14.41 12.61
N CYS A 27 -3.53 -14.77 12.18
CA CYS A 27 -3.15 -14.85 10.77
C CYS A 27 -3.51 -16.20 10.10
N ARG A 28 -4.12 -17.16 10.79
CA ARG A 28 -4.36 -18.52 10.30
C ARG A 28 -5.08 -18.63 8.95
N VAL A 29 -5.81 -17.61 8.53
CA VAL A 29 -6.54 -17.56 7.24
C VAL A 29 -5.71 -16.89 6.16
N THR A 30 -4.98 -15.83 6.51
CA THR A 30 -4.20 -15.02 5.57
C THR A 30 -2.79 -15.55 5.35
N ASP A 31 -2.22 -16.21 6.38
CA ASP A 31 -0.88 -16.78 6.36
C ASP A 31 -0.84 -18.06 7.22
N PRO A 32 -1.46 -19.17 6.72
CA PRO A 32 -1.56 -20.44 7.47
C PRO A 32 -0.21 -21.10 7.71
N ASP A 33 0.80 -20.81 6.90
CA ASP A 33 2.14 -21.40 6.95
C ASP A 33 3.15 -20.54 7.73
N ALA A 34 2.67 -19.52 8.46
CA ALA A 34 3.52 -18.68 9.28
C ALA A 34 4.27 -19.53 10.31
N LEU A 35 5.59 -19.39 10.35
CA LEU A 35 6.45 -20.10 11.31
C LEU A 35 7.44 -19.14 11.98
N MET A 36 7.88 -19.51 13.17
CA MET A 36 8.91 -18.78 13.91
C MET A 36 9.98 -19.74 14.41
N GLU A 37 11.21 -19.46 14.07
CA GLU A 37 12.40 -20.19 14.58
C GLU A 37 13.21 -19.28 15.50
N LEU A 38 13.68 -19.82 16.60
CA LEU A 38 14.54 -19.14 17.55
C LEU A 38 15.91 -19.80 17.56
N GLU A 39 16.93 -19.05 17.22
CA GLU A 39 18.31 -19.50 17.20
C GLU A 39 19.16 -18.75 18.22
N ALA A 40 19.99 -19.47 18.98
CA ALA A 40 21.01 -18.84 19.80
C ALA A 40 22.13 -18.30 18.89
N ALA A 41 22.50 -17.04 19.09
CA ALA A 41 23.60 -16.41 18.37
C ALA A 41 24.68 -15.94 19.33
N ALA A 42 25.90 -15.80 18.83
CA ALA A 42 26.97 -15.17 19.61
C ALA A 42 26.58 -13.72 19.95
N ALA A 43 26.95 -13.27 21.15
CA ALA A 43 26.74 -11.90 21.57
C ALA A 43 27.51 -10.93 20.67
N GLU A 44 26.84 -9.88 20.20
CA GLU A 44 27.48 -8.82 19.45
C GLU A 44 28.26 -7.88 20.36
N ALA A 45 29.37 -7.35 19.88
CA ALA A 45 30.21 -6.42 20.65
C ALA A 45 29.55 -5.05 20.83
N GLN A 46 28.66 -4.68 19.91
CA GLN A 46 27.92 -3.41 19.94
C GLN A 46 26.43 -3.68 19.83
N VAL A 47 25.67 -3.04 20.72
CA VAL A 47 24.21 -3.09 20.76
C VAL A 47 23.67 -1.69 20.99
N PHE A 48 22.40 -1.47 20.71
CA PHE A 48 21.74 -0.23 21.08
C PHE A 48 21.76 -0.05 22.61
N ASN A 49 21.99 1.19 23.05
CA ASN A 49 21.73 1.52 24.43
C ASN A 49 20.24 1.53 24.74
N GLU A 50 19.88 1.60 26.00
CA GLU A 50 18.49 1.57 26.46
C GLU A 50 17.63 2.65 25.80
N GLU A 51 18.14 3.87 25.69
CA GLU A 51 17.40 4.99 25.07
C GLU A 51 17.11 4.74 23.60
N SER A 52 18.11 4.30 22.83
CA SER A 52 17.94 3.97 21.41
C SER A 52 17.01 2.77 21.21
N THR A 53 17.12 1.75 22.06
CA THR A 53 16.22 0.60 22.05
C THR A 53 14.78 1.03 22.28
N ASN A 54 14.52 1.87 23.28
CA ASN A 54 13.19 2.39 23.59
C ASN A 54 12.63 3.23 22.44
N ARG A 55 13.44 4.07 21.80
CA ARG A 55 13.03 4.86 20.62
C ARG A 55 12.61 3.96 19.45
N VAL A 56 13.37 2.90 19.16
CA VAL A 56 13.03 1.93 18.09
C VAL A 56 11.74 1.19 18.42
N ILE A 57 11.57 0.74 19.68
CA ILE A 57 10.33 0.07 20.11
C ILE A 57 9.14 1.02 19.99
N LEU A 58 9.25 2.26 20.47
CA LEU A 58 8.19 3.25 20.35
C LEU A 58 7.84 3.55 18.89
N ALA A 59 8.84 3.63 17.99
CA ALA A 59 8.58 3.78 16.57
C ALA A 59 7.81 2.58 16.00
N LEU A 60 8.22 1.35 16.30
CA LEU A 60 7.55 0.15 15.82
C LEU A 60 6.10 0.01 16.34
N VAL A 61 5.85 0.43 17.58
CA VAL A 61 4.52 0.31 18.20
C VAL A 61 3.57 1.42 17.76
N HIS A 62 4.06 2.65 17.59
CA HIS A 62 3.20 3.83 17.44
C HIS A 62 3.19 4.44 16.04
N MET A 63 4.16 4.11 15.16
CA MET A 63 4.09 4.55 13.77
C MET A 63 2.88 3.93 13.08
N PRO A 64 2.13 4.72 12.29
CA PRO A 64 0.99 4.19 11.57
C PRO A 64 1.42 3.09 10.60
N ASN A 65 0.61 2.03 10.49
CA ASN A 65 0.81 0.93 9.56
C ASN A 65 -0.54 0.32 9.16
N GLY A 66 -0.63 -0.32 8.00
CA GLY A 66 -1.84 -0.93 7.49
C GLY A 66 -2.84 0.06 6.90
N ILE A 67 -4.10 -0.34 6.87
CA ILE A 67 -5.21 0.48 6.35
C ILE A 67 -5.49 1.62 7.33
N GLN A 68 -5.46 2.85 6.83
CA GLN A 68 -5.80 4.04 7.60
C GLN A 68 -7.22 4.53 7.31
N ARG A 69 -7.69 4.36 6.07
CA ARG A 69 -9.02 4.78 5.66
C ARG A 69 -9.55 3.94 4.50
N MET A 70 -10.83 3.61 4.56
CA MET A 70 -11.58 3.05 3.43
C MET A 70 -12.19 4.18 2.62
N SER A 71 -12.42 3.97 1.33
CA SER A 71 -13.12 4.92 0.48
C SER A 71 -14.58 5.09 0.93
N PRO A 72 -15.07 6.32 1.09
CA PRO A 72 -16.48 6.55 1.34
C PRO A 72 -17.35 6.44 0.08
N GLU A 73 -16.75 6.53 -1.11
CA GLU A 73 -17.46 6.54 -2.40
C GLU A 73 -17.53 5.16 -3.04
N ILE A 74 -16.50 4.32 -2.83
CA ILE A 74 -16.41 3.00 -3.46
C ILE A 74 -16.31 1.93 -2.36
N GLU A 75 -17.33 1.12 -2.25
CA GLU A 75 -17.39 0.05 -1.25
C GLU A 75 -16.23 -0.96 -1.42
N GLY A 76 -15.61 -1.33 -0.32
CA GLY A 76 -14.49 -2.29 -0.30
C GLY A 76 -13.14 -1.74 -0.75
N LEU A 77 -13.08 -0.52 -1.29
CA LEU A 77 -11.82 0.09 -1.71
C LEU A 77 -11.05 0.69 -0.53
N VAL A 78 -9.79 0.34 -0.39
CA VAL A 78 -8.87 1.04 0.52
C VAL A 78 -8.50 2.38 -0.10
N GLN A 79 -8.81 3.48 0.60
CA GLN A 79 -8.42 4.83 0.17
C GLN A 79 -6.98 5.13 0.57
N THR A 80 -6.62 4.88 1.82
CA THR A 80 -5.30 5.23 2.37
C THR A 80 -4.75 4.07 3.16
N SER A 81 -3.53 3.68 2.83
CA SER A 81 -2.78 2.68 3.58
C SER A 81 -1.29 2.96 3.55
N LEU A 82 -0.57 2.34 4.46
CA LEU A 82 0.88 2.30 4.42
C LEU A 82 1.40 0.96 4.96
N ASN A 83 2.59 0.62 4.51
CA ASN A 83 3.26 -0.61 4.93
C ASN A 83 4.71 -0.32 5.31
N LEU A 84 5.11 -0.72 6.51
CA LEU A 84 6.51 -0.78 6.90
C LEU A 84 7.16 -1.96 6.17
N GLY A 85 7.74 -1.70 5.00
CA GLY A 85 8.32 -2.73 4.14
C GLY A 85 9.75 -3.12 4.50
N VAL A 86 10.52 -2.19 5.07
CA VAL A 86 11.93 -2.45 5.42
C VAL A 86 12.28 -1.77 6.74
N LEU A 87 12.93 -2.53 7.61
CA LEU A 87 13.61 -2.06 8.81
C LEU A 87 15.09 -2.45 8.68
N ARG A 88 15.99 -1.48 8.74
CA ARG A 88 17.42 -1.73 8.57
C ARG A 88 18.25 -0.96 9.59
N THR A 89 19.13 -1.67 10.27
CA THR A 89 20.16 -1.06 11.11
C THR A 89 21.34 -0.65 10.25
N VAL A 90 21.81 0.58 10.41
CA VAL A 90 23.01 1.16 9.80
C VAL A 90 23.97 1.52 10.92
N GLU A 91 25.18 1.95 10.61
CA GLU A 91 26.24 2.18 11.61
C GLU A 91 25.81 3.05 12.80
N ASP A 92 25.08 4.14 12.56
CA ASP A 92 24.73 5.16 13.55
C ASP A 92 23.21 5.40 13.70
N HIS A 93 22.37 4.69 12.90
CA HIS A 93 20.93 4.88 12.95
C HIS A 93 20.15 3.63 12.53
N VAL A 94 18.82 3.69 12.65
CA VAL A 94 17.88 2.69 12.13
C VAL A 94 16.99 3.34 11.10
N ASP A 95 17.01 2.78 9.90
CA ASP A 95 16.11 3.16 8.81
C ASP A 95 14.80 2.41 8.90
N PHE A 96 13.71 3.14 8.76
CA PHE A 96 12.36 2.63 8.59
C PHE A 96 11.85 3.08 7.23
N PHE A 97 11.41 2.16 6.38
CA PHE A 97 10.87 2.48 5.05
C PHE A 97 9.40 2.12 4.95
N TRP A 98 8.57 3.13 4.75
CA TRP A 98 7.15 2.96 4.49
C TRP A 98 6.81 3.24 3.03
N ALA A 99 5.99 2.37 2.44
CA ALA A 99 5.26 2.65 1.22
C ALA A 99 3.89 3.22 1.60
N VAL A 100 3.68 4.52 1.36
CA VAL A 100 2.40 5.20 1.63
C VAL A 100 1.61 5.32 0.35
N ARG A 101 0.35 4.88 0.36
CA ARG A 101 -0.57 4.96 -0.78
C ARG A 101 -1.86 5.62 -0.35
N SER A 102 -2.37 6.55 -1.18
CA SER A 102 -3.69 7.15 -1.01
C SER A 102 -4.18 7.68 -2.35
N SER A 103 -5.47 7.52 -2.63
CA SER A 103 -6.15 8.22 -3.72
C SER A 103 -6.37 9.70 -3.38
N SER A 104 -6.51 10.04 -2.08
CA SER A 104 -6.66 11.42 -1.60
C SER A 104 -5.31 12.04 -1.24
N GLY A 105 -5.03 13.22 -1.81
CA GLY A 105 -3.82 14.00 -1.52
C GLY A 105 -3.76 14.44 -0.07
N ASP A 106 -4.88 14.91 0.49
CA ASP A 106 -4.99 15.42 1.86
C ASP A 106 -4.80 14.32 2.90
N GLU A 107 -5.42 13.16 2.69
CA GLU A 107 -5.24 12.00 3.57
C GLU A 107 -3.79 11.47 3.53
N LYS A 108 -3.16 11.49 2.36
CA LYS A 108 -1.75 11.13 2.23
C LYS A 108 -0.88 12.10 3.05
N GLN A 109 -1.11 13.39 2.92
CA GLN A 109 -0.37 14.38 3.69
C GLN A 109 -0.59 14.21 5.19
N TYR A 110 -1.83 13.97 5.62
CA TYR A 110 -2.15 13.73 7.03
C TYR A 110 -1.39 12.54 7.62
N VAL A 111 -1.29 11.43 6.88
CA VAL A 111 -0.48 10.27 7.31
C VAL A 111 1.00 10.60 7.37
N LEU A 112 1.51 11.34 6.38
CA LEU A 112 2.91 11.81 6.39
C LEU A 112 3.19 12.71 7.60
N ASP A 113 2.29 13.62 7.95
CA ASP A 113 2.42 14.51 9.09
C ASP A 113 2.47 13.75 10.42
N LYS A 114 1.71 12.65 10.56
CA LYS A 114 1.80 11.74 11.71
C LYS A 114 3.20 11.11 11.80
N ILE A 115 3.71 10.57 10.71
CA ILE A 115 5.05 9.96 10.65
C ILE A 115 6.12 11.01 10.98
N ILE A 116 6.05 12.18 10.35
CA ILE A 116 7.03 13.26 10.53
C ILE A 116 7.04 13.76 11.99
N SER A 117 5.86 13.99 12.56
CA SER A 117 5.75 14.49 13.94
C SER A 117 6.28 13.48 14.94
N LEU A 118 5.93 12.20 14.80
CA LEU A 118 6.42 11.17 15.70
C LEU A 118 7.92 10.89 15.52
N ALA A 119 8.42 10.87 14.28
CA ALA A 119 9.84 10.73 14.02
C ALA A 119 10.64 11.86 14.68
N LYS A 120 10.19 13.11 14.58
CA LYS A 120 10.82 14.26 15.25
C LYS A 120 10.79 14.13 16.77
N LEU A 121 9.66 13.69 17.34
CA LEU A 121 9.54 13.45 18.77
C LEU A 121 10.55 12.40 19.27
N LEU A 122 10.80 11.36 18.46
CA LEU A 122 11.77 10.30 18.74
C LEU A 122 13.21 10.68 18.38
N GLY A 123 13.47 11.93 17.96
CA GLY A 123 14.80 12.42 17.60
C GLY A 123 15.29 11.96 16.22
N GLY A 124 14.39 11.49 15.36
CA GLY A 124 14.66 11.08 14.00
C GLY A 124 14.36 12.17 12.96
N SER A 125 14.63 11.85 11.70
CA SER A 125 14.29 12.68 10.53
C SER A 125 13.55 11.86 9.49
N VAL A 126 12.79 12.53 8.62
CA VAL A 126 12.02 11.89 7.54
C VAL A 126 12.41 12.48 6.20
N THR A 127 12.60 11.62 5.23
CA THR A 127 12.74 11.98 3.82
C THR A 127 11.66 11.26 3.00
N THR A 128 11.09 11.94 2.01
CA THR A 128 10.12 11.35 1.09
C THR A 128 10.73 11.22 -0.30
N ARG A 129 10.46 10.12 -1.00
CA ARG A 129 10.95 9.85 -2.34
C ARG A 129 9.83 9.23 -3.18
N GLY A 130 9.88 9.45 -4.51
CA GLY A 130 8.95 8.83 -5.44
C GLY A 130 7.50 9.23 -5.20
N ALA A 131 7.25 10.44 -4.68
CA ALA A 131 5.90 10.91 -4.48
C ALA A 131 5.17 11.08 -5.82
N TYR A 132 3.93 10.58 -5.89
CA TYR A 132 3.02 10.80 -7.01
C TYR A 132 1.65 11.22 -6.46
N PRO A 133 0.86 11.99 -7.24
CA PRO A 133 -0.45 12.46 -6.82
C PRO A 133 -1.43 11.30 -6.68
N GLY A 134 -2.46 11.49 -5.84
CA GLY A 134 -3.63 10.66 -5.82
C GLY A 134 -4.47 10.85 -7.08
N TRP A 135 -5.45 10.00 -7.27
CA TRP A 135 -6.49 10.15 -8.27
C TRP A 135 -7.84 10.05 -7.57
N ASP A 136 -8.38 11.20 -7.21
CA ASP A 136 -9.65 11.28 -6.52
C ASP A 136 -10.80 10.80 -7.42
N TYR A 137 -11.79 10.19 -6.79
CA TYR A 137 -12.99 9.76 -7.50
C TYR A 137 -13.82 10.97 -7.92
N LEU A 138 -14.08 11.09 -9.21
CA LEU A 138 -14.99 12.11 -9.76
C LEU A 138 -16.41 11.56 -9.78
N GLU A 139 -17.28 12.01 -8.87
CA GLU A 139 -18.66 11.52 -8.74
C GLU A 139 -19.45 11.72 -10.04
N ASP A 140 -19.42 12.93 -10.62
CA ASP A 140 -20.11 13.28 -11.87
C ASP A 140 -19.16 13.27 -13.07
N SER A 141 -18.77 12.08 -13.54
CA SER A 141 -17.95 11.89 -14.73
C SER A 141 -18.82 11.67 -15.98
N ARG A 142 -18.75 12.60 -16.92
CA ARG A 142 -19.41 12.47 -18.23
C ARG A 142 -18.80 11.34 -19.05
N LEU A 143 -17.47 11.23 -19.03
CA LEU A 143 -16.76 10.19 -19.77
C LEU A 143 -17.15 8.82 -19.28
N ARG A 144 -17.19 8.60 -17.96
CA ARG A 144 -17.60 7.31 -17.38
C ARG A 144 -19.03 6.92 -17.79
N LYS A 145 -19.97 7.87 -17.76
CA LYS A 145 -21.37 7.61 -18.16
C LYS A 145 -21.45 7.15 -19.62
N ILE A 146 -20.76 7.85 -20.52
CA ILE A 146 -20.72 7.50 -21.95
C ILE A 146 -20.02 6.17 -22.18
N MET A 147 -18.95 5.87 -21.46
CA MET A 147 -18.29 4.56 -21.57
C MET A 147 -19.16 3.41 -21.09
N ILE A 148 -19.94 3.61 -20.02
CA ILE A 148 -20.92 2.61 -19.55
C ILE A 148 -21.97 2.34 -20.66
N GLU A 149 -22.47 3.39 -21.33
CA GLU A 149 -23.41 3.24 -22.45
C GLU A 149 -22.78 2.47 -23.61
N ALA A 150 -21.58 2.85 -24.05
CA ALA A 150 -20.84 2.14 -25.09
C ALA A 150 -20.58 0.67 -24.73
N TYR A 151 -20.27 0.39 -23.48
CA TYR A 151 -20.05 -0.97 -23.00
C TYR A 151 -21.34 -1.80 -23.04
N LYS A 152 -22.47 -1.23 -22.57
CA LYS A 152 -23.79 -1.88 -22.67
C LYS A 152 -24.19 -2.20 -24.10
N GLU A 153 -23.95 -1.29 -25.06
CA GLU A 153 -24.18 -1.54 -26.46
C GLU A 153 -23.34 -2.70 -27.00
N GLN A 154 -22.08 -2.80 -26.57
CA GLN A 154 -21.14 -3.82 -27.07
C GLN A 154 -21.36 -5.20 -26.43
N TYR A 155 -21.74 -5.27 -25.14
CA TYR A 155 -21.79 -6.52 -24.39
C TYR A 155 -23.17 -6.92 -23.89
N GLY A 156 -24.14 -6.02 -23.89
CA GLY A 156 -25.49 -6.28 -23.39
C GLY A 156 -25.64 -6.24 -21.87
N GLU A 157 -24.58 -5.85 -21.16
CA GLU A 157 -24.54 -5.77 -19.68
C GLU A 157 -23.79 -4.53 -19.22
N GLU A 158 -23.95 -4.17 -17.96
CA GLU A 158 -23.20 -3.05 -17.38
C GLU A 158 -21.76 -3.46 -17.03
N PRO A 159 -20.77 -2.55 -17.26
CA PRO A 159 -19.42 -2.78 -16.78
C PRO A 159 -19.37 -2.66 -15.26
N VAL A 160 -18.44 -3.38 -14.64
CA VAL A 160 -18.07 -3.13 -13.25
C VAL A 160 -17.17 -1.89 -13.19
N VAL A 161 -17.57 -0.91 -12.40
CA VAL A 161 -16.77 0.29 -12.13
C VAL A 161 -16.08 0.12 -10.79
N GLU A 162 -14.77 0.01 -10.81
CA GLU A 162 -13.95 -0.25 -9.63
C GLU A 162 -12.92 0.86 -9.42
N GLY A 163 -12.53 1.06 -8.17
CA GLY A 163 -11.32 1.79 -7.83
C GLY A 163 -10.18 0.81 -7.59
N ILE A 164 -8.97 1.23 -7.89
CA ILE A 164 -7.76 0.45 -7.59
C ILE A 164 -6.86 1.20 -6.61
N HIS A 165 -6.36 0.48 -5.60
CA HIS A 165 -5.42 1.03 -4.63
C HIS A 165 -3.98 1.01 -5.19
N ALA A 166 -3.77 1.67 -6.33
CA ALA A 166 -2.50 1.78 -7.04
C ALA A 166 -2.32 3.17 -7.64
N GLY A 167 -1.06 3.54 -7.92
CA GLY A 167 -0.77 4.74 -8.70
C GLY A 167 -1.04 4.49 -10.18
N LEU A 168 -1.82 5.38 -10.80
CA LEU A 168 -2.09 5.35 -12.23
C LEU A 168 -1.73 6.69 -12.87
N GLU A 169 -1.44 6.67 -14.18
CA GLU A 169 -1.13 7.85 -14.97
C GLU A 169 -2.26 8.90 -14.94
N CYS A 170 -3.51 8.43 -14.80
CA CYS A 170 -4.66 9.33 -14.66
C CYS A 170 -4.50 10.30 -13.48
N GLY A 171 -3.93 9.87 -12.36
CA GLY A 171 -3.63 10.75 -11.22
C GLY A 171 -2.60 11.81 -11.58
N MET A 172 -1.58 11.45 -12.36
CA MET A 172 -0.58 12.42 -12.84
C MET A 172 -1.20 13.45 -13.78
N PHE A 173 -2.05 13.02 -14.70
CA PHE A 173 -2.75 13.94 -15.60
C PHE A 173 -3.73 14.83 -14.84
N ALA A 174 -4.55 14.27 -13.96
CA ALA A 174 -5.52 15.02 -13.15
C ALA A 174 -4.84 16.09 -12.28
N SER A 175 -3.64 15.81 -11.77
CA SER A 175 -2.88 16.80 -10.97
C SER A 175 -2.32 17.98 -11.79
N LYS A 176 -2.30 17.88 -13.13
CA LYS A 176 -1.76 18.91 -14.04
C LYS A 176 -2.84 19.60 -14.85
N LEU A 177 -3.95 18.94 -15.07
CA LEU A 177 -5.04 19.41 -15.92
C LEU A 177 -6.29 19.56 -15.05
N GLU A 178 -6.56 20.77 -14.60
CA GLU A 178 -7.72 21.09 -13.77
C GLU A 178 -9.01 20.68 -14.49
N GLY A 179 -9.90 19.99 -13.78
CA GLY A 179 -11.19 19.54 -14.31
C GLY A 179 -11.09 18.37 -15.29
N LEU A 180 -9.95 17.70 -15.40
CA LEU A 180 -9.82 16.52 -16.24
C LEU A 180 -10.75 15.41 -15.78
N ASP A 181 -11.66 14.98 -16.67
CA ASP A 181 -12.45 13.76 -16.54
C ASP A 181 -11.67 12.60 -17.19
N ALA A 182 -11.29 11.60 -16.41
CA ALA A 182 -10.48 10.50 -16.85
C ALA A 182 -11.01 9.16 -16.37
N VAL A 183 -10.88 8.14 -17.22
CA VAL A 183 -11.21 6.74 -16.92
C VAL A 183 -10.05 5.87 -17.37
N SER A 184 -9.66 4.89 -16.55
CA SER A 184 -8.65 3.90 -16.91
C SER A 184 -9.33 2.62 -17.38
N ILE A 185 -8.98 2.17 -18.56
CA ILE A 185 -9.42 0.89 -19.13
C ILE A 185 -8.24 0.19 -19.79
N GLY A 186 -8.36 -1.10 -19.99
CA GLY A 186 -7.33 -1.86 -20.71
C GLY A 186 -7.83 -3.22 -21.16
N PRO A 187 -7.10 -3.88 -22.06
CA PRO A 187 -7.33 -5.26 -22.42
C PRO A 187 -6.97 -6.20 -21.25
N GLN A 188 -7.46 -7.43 -21.33
CA GLN A 188 -7.16 -8.46 -20.34
C GLN A 188 -5.69 -8.84 -20.37
N MET A 189 -5.04 -8.72 -19.24
CA MET A 189 -3.64 -9.09 -19.00
C MET A 189 -3.53 -10.15 -17.91
N HIS A 190 -2.51 -10.99 -18.00
CA HIS A 190 -2.19 -12.03 -17.04
C HIS A 190 -0.76 -11.91 -16.58
N HIS A 191 -0.49 -12.24 -15.33
CA HIS A 191 0.85 -12.22 -14.72
C HIS A 191 1.58 -10.88 -14.88
N ILE A 192 0.84 -9.77 -14.70
CA ILE A 192 1.36 -8.40 -14.84
C ILE A 192 2.58 -8.21 -13.92
N HIS A 193 3.61 -7.54 -14.42
CA HIS A 193 4.89 -7.30 -13.72
C HIS A 193 5.74 -8.54 -13.49
N THR A 194 5.54 -9.60 -14.25
CA THR A 194 6.39 -10.80 -14.23
C THR A 194 6.98 -11.10 -15.61
N THR A 195 7.94 -12.02 -15.67
CA THR A 195 8.51 -12.52 -16.93
C THR A 195 7.52 -13.35 -17.76
N GLU A 196 6.36 -13.71 -17.19
CA GLU A 196 5.29 -14.47 -17.82
C GLU A 196 4.10 -13.59 -18.23
N GLU A 197 4.29 -12.27 -18.23
CA GLU A 197 3.24 -11.33 -18.59
C GLU A 197 2.68 -11.60 -19.99
N ARG A 198 1.37 -11.66 -20.09
CA ARG A 198 0.66 -11.98 -21.34
C ARG A 198 -0.53 -11.05 -21.55
N LEU A 199 -0.76 -10.65 -22.79
CA LEU A 199 -1.88 -9.85 -23.26
C LEU A 199 -2.83 -10.70 -24.10
N SER A 200 -4.13 -10.60 -23.87
CA SER A 200 -5.15 -11.24 -24.71
C SER A 200 -5.39 -10.42 -26.00
N ILE A 201 -4.99 -10.96 -27.14
CA ILE A 201 -5.16 -10.32 -28.46
C ILE A 201 -6.65 -10.01 -28.74
N SER A 202 -7.54 -10.96 -28.46
CA SER A 202 -8.98 -10.77 -28.70
C SER A 202 -9.59 -9.69 -27.81
N SER A 203 -9.12 -9.54 -26.55
CA SER A 203 -9.59 -8.47 -25.67
C SER A 203 -9.05 -7.10 -26.10
N THR A 204 -7.87 -7.03 -26.69
CA THR A 204 -7.31 -5.80 -27.26
C THR A 204 -8.23 -5.24 -28.36
N LEU A 205 -8.71 -6.09 -29.25
CA LEU A 205 -9.66 -5.67 -30.29
C LEU A 205 -10.99 -5.17 -29.68
N ARG A 206 -11.50 -5.87 -28.67
CA ARG A 206 -12.73 -5.43 -27.99
C ARG A 206 -12.55 -4.08 -27.28
N THR A 207 -11.42 -3.89 -26.60
CA THR A 207 -11.07 -2.61 -25.96
C THR A 207 -10.97 -1.48 -26.99
N TRP A 208 -10.36 -1.74 -28.14
CA TRP A 208 -10.30 -0.79 -29.24
C TRP A 208 -11.69 -0.38 -29.73
N ASN A 209 -12.58 -1.33 -29.98
CA ASN A 209 -13.96 -1.06 -30.41
C ASN A 209 -14.71 -0.22 -29.36
N LEU A 210 -14.53 -0.52 -28.08
CA LEU A 210 -15.11 0.26 -26.99
C LEU A 210 -14.61 1.72 -26.99
N ILE A 211 -13.31 1.93 -27.19
CA ILE A 211 -12.74 3.28 -27.30
C ILE A 211 -13.35 4.05 -28.50
N VAL A 212 -13.38 3.41 -29.67
CA VAL A 212 -13.95 4.02 -30.89
C VAL A 212 -15.40 4.41 -30.65
N ARG A 213 -16.21 3.48 -30.09
CA ARG A 213 -17.62 3.76 -29.82
C ARG A 213 -17.81 4.89 -28.78
N THR A 214 -17.00 4.89 -27.74
CA THR A 214 -17.02 5.97 -26.75
C THR A 214 -16.74 7.34 -27.39
N LEU A 215 -15.74 7.42 -28.28
CA LEU A 215 -15.39 8.65 -29.00
C LEU A 215 -16.51 9.09 -29.96
N GLU A 216 -17.25 8.16 -30.56
CA GLU A 216 -18.41 8.47 -31.39
C GLU A 216 -19.56 9.09 -30.58
N LEU A 217 -19.81 8.58 -29.36
CA LEU A 217 -20.85 9.06 -28.45
C LEU A 217 -20.48 10.39 -27.77
N LEU A 218 -19.19 10.74 -27.72
CA LEU A 218 -18.70 12.01 -27.16
C LEU A 218 -18.92 13.21 -28.11
N LYS A 219 -19.15 12.99 -29.40
CA LYS A 219 -19.43 14.02 -30.40
C LYS A 219 -20.81 14.66 -30.14
#